data_1fad64248cc123c6b973b48b7dacd855
#
_entry.id   1fad64248cc123c6b973b48b7dacd855
#
_cell.length_a   1.000
_cell.length_b   1.000
_cell.length_c   1.000
_cell.angle_alpha   90.00
_cell.angle_beta   90.00
_cell.angle_gamma   90.00
#
_symmetry.space_group_name_H-M   'P 1'
#
loop_
_entity.id
_entity.type
_entity.pdbx_description
1 polymer ?
#
loop_
_entity_poly.entity_id
_entity_poly.type
_entity_poly.pdbx_seq_one_letter_code
_entity_poly.pdbx_strand_id
1 'polypeptide(L)'
;MRKKITIIVLSLVMLFFASTSYACNFQMSQFGDPKEKIVINPAPLSFPDQFGGESLAIPIQALCKNDNSLYGTMVVYLYIENKLSQVQLYRPNMDDMKLMDFAMKKYGKFNLPEGMPKQRWRGSHTWEIGNDYIEYISTNIHDGRAEVIEITNKLYINAMTEYNAKVGEWLDSQK
;
A
#
# COMPACT_ATOMS: atom_id res chain seq x y z
N MET A 1 -1.48 27.27 48.66
CA MET A 1 -2.21 26.30 47.79
C MET A 1 -1.96 26.44 46.28
N ARG A 2 -1.51 27.56 45.72
CA ARG A 2 -1.34 27.78 44.28
C ARG A 2 -0.13 27.04 43.62
N LYS A 3 0.92 26.67 44.35
CA LYS A 3 2.12 26.00 43.77
C LYS A 3 1.97 24.50 43.47
N LYS A 4 1.01 23.81 44.10
CA LYS A 4 0.82 22.35 43.85
C LYS A 4 -0.01 22.07 42.61
N ILE A 5 -0.85 22.99 42.14
CA ILE A 5 -1.69 22.83 40.95
C ILE A 5 -0.85 22.93 39.66
N THR A 6 0.18 23.81 39.66
CA THR A 6 1.03 24.03 38.49
C THR A 6 1.89 22.81 38.12
N ILE A 7 2.32 22.02 39.11
CA ILE A 7 3.14 20.80 38.88
C ILE A 7 2.29 19.68 38.30
N ILE A 8 1.02 19.54 38.66
CA ILE A 8 0.14 18.49 38.13
C ILE A 8 -0.23 18.76 36.68
N VAL A 9 -0.44 20.02 36.30
CA VAL A 9 -0.74 20.39 34.91
C VAL A 9 0.48 20.17 33.99
N LEU A 10 1.69 20.42 34.47
CA LEU A 10 2.92 20.21 33.70
C LEU A 10 3.22 18.73 33.49
N SER A 11 2.90 17.84 34.45
CA SER A 11 3.07 16.41 34.31
C SER A 11 2.03 15.75 33.39
N LEU A 12 0.84 16.34 33.26
CA LEU A 12 -0.20 15.84 32.36
C LEU A 12 0.09 16.16 30.89
N VAL A 13 0.79 17.26 30.60
CA VAL A 13 1.17 17.65 29.23
C VAL A 13 2.31 16.79 28.68
N MET A 14 3.16 16.20 29.53
CA MET A 14 4.26 15.32 29.09
C MET A 14 3.81 13.91 28.69
N LEU A 15 2.57 13.50 28.98
CA LEU A 15 2.05 12.17 28.63
C LEU A 15 1.49 12.04 27.21
N PHE A 16 1.37 13.15 26.47
CA PHE A 16 0.84 13.13 25.09
C PHE A 16 1.91 13.05 23.98
N PHE A 17 3.19 12.95 24.32
CA PHE A 17 4.26 12.81 23.32
C PHE A 17 4.82 11.39 23.15
N ALA A 18 4.11 10.38 23.61
CA ALA A 18 4.58 9.02 23.45
C ALA A 18 3.73 8.28 22.43
N SER A 19 4.25 8.17 21.27
CA SER A 19 4.18 7.12 20.25
C SER A 19 3.99 7.68 18.85
N THR A 20 5.02 8.32 18.30
CA THR A 20 5.25 8.16 16.87
C THR A 20 5.73 6.72 16.68
N SER A 21 4.80 5.78 16.61
CA SER A 21 5.05 4.52 15.95
C SER A 21 5.65 4.90 14.58
N TYR A 22 6.91 4.57 14.34
CA TYR A 22 7.51 4.66 13.03
C TYR A 22 6.75 3.69 12.13
N ALA A 23 5.58 4.12 11.64
CA ALA A 23 4.88 3.39 10.60
C ALA A 23 5.83 3.35 9.41
N CYS A 24 6.11 2.16 8.91
CA CYS A 24 6.88 1.94 7.70
C CYS A 24 6.41 2.92 6.60
N ASN A 25 7.28 3.79 6.14
CA ASN A 25 7.00 4.66 5.01
C ASN A 25 7.40 3.96 3.72
N PHE A 26 6.45 3.29 3.09
CA PHE A 26 6.62 2.67 1.78
C PHE A 26 6.30 3.64 0.62
N GLN A 27 5.77 4.81 0.88
CA GLN A 27 5.51 5.82 -0.16
C GLN A 27 6.74 6.71 -0.30
N MET A 28 7.71 6.23 -1.09
CA MET A 28 9.03 6.85 -1.28
C MET A 28 9.02 8.04 -2.24
N SER A 29 7.93 8.24 -2.98
CA SER A 29 7.78 9.27 -4.00
C SER A 29 6.35 9.79 -4.01
N GLN A 30 6.13 11.00 -4.50
CA GLN A 30 4.80 11.56 -4.66
C GLN A 30 4.20 11.11 -5.99
N PHE A 31 2.87 11.00 -6.06
CA PHE A 31 2.20 10.76 -7.33
C PHE A 31 2.57 11.83 -8.35
N GLY A 32 2.90 11.41 -9.57
CA GLY A 32 3.42 12.27 -10.64
C GLY A 32 4.93 12.43 -10.67
N ASP A 33 5.63 12.02 -9.64
CA ASP A 33 7.10 12.03 -9.65
C ASP A 33 7.66 11.04 -10.67
N PRO A 34 8.80 11.36 -11.31
CA PRO A 34 9.49 10.42 -12.18
C PRO A 34 10.22 9.33 -11.38
N LYS A 35 10.44 8.17 -12.02
CA LYS A 35 11.03 6.99 -11.37
C LYS A 35 12.43 7.21 -10.79
N GLU A 36 13.19 8.14 -11.38
CA GLU A 36 14.54 8.50 -10.96
C GLU A 36 14.60 9.07 -9.53
N LYS A 37 13.45 9.49 -8.98
CA LYS A 37 13.36 9.92 -7.57
C LYS A 37 13.46 8.74 -6.58
N ILE A 38 13.19 7.51 -7.01
CA ILE A 38 13.38 6.33 -6.15
C ILE A 38 14.85 5.89 -6.23
N VAL A 39 15.62 6.31 -5.25
CA VAL A 39 17.03 5.93 -5.10
C VAL A 39 17.16 4.97 -3.94
N ILE A 40 17.35 3.68 -4.24
CA ILE A 40 17.49 2.60 -3.26
C ILE A 40 18.70 1.75 -3.63
N ASN A 41 19.41 1.24 -2.64
CA ASN A 41 20.51 0.31 -2.82
C ASN A 41 20.20 -1.01 -2.04
N PRO A 42 20.14 -2.18 -2.71
CA PRO A 42 20.31 -2.37 -4.16
C PRO A 42 19.21 -1.71 -4.99
N ALA A 43 19.50 -1.45 -6.26
CA ALA A 43 18.52 -0.87 -7.18
C ALA A 43 17.27 -1.76 -7.28
N PRO A 44 16.05 -1.17 -7.38
CA PRO A 44 14.84 -1.94 -7.55
C PRO A 44 14.83 -2.74 -8.84
N LEU A 45 14.10 -3.84 -8.86
CA LEU A 45 13.83 -4.56 -10.10
C LEU A 45 12.87 -3.73 -10.95
N SER A 46 13.24 -3.50 -12.21
CA SER A 46 12.46 -2.71 -13.17
C SER A 46 11.86 -3.63 -14.22
N PHE A 47 10.57 -3.45 -14.49
CA PHE A 47 9.78 -4.22 -15.45
C PHE A 47 9.04 -3.25 -16.39
N PRO A 48 9.69 -2.74 -17.45
CA PRO A 48 9.01 -1.94 -18.46
C PRO A 48 8.13 -2.83 -19.34
N ASP A 49 7.01 -2.27 -19.81
CA ASP A 49 6.11 -2.93 -20.73
C ASP A 49 5.95 -2.15 -22.06
N GLN A 50 5.22 -2.76 -23.01
CA GLN A 50 4.98 -2.16 -24.33
C GLN A 50 3.84 -1.11 -24.34
N PHE A 51 3.16 -0.89 -23.23
CA PHE A 51 2.01 0.02 -23.13
C PHE A 51 2.37 1.36 -22.50
N GLY A 52 3.67 1.58 -22.23
CA GLY A 52 4.18 2.79 -21.57
C GLY A 52 4.17 2.73 -20.05
N GLY A 53 3.94 1.54 -19.50
CA GLY A 53 4.06 1.26 -18.08
C GLY A 53 5.46 0.78 -17.71
N GLU A 54 5.88 1.06 -16.49
CA GLU A 54 7.08 0.50 -15.87
C GLU A 54 6.83 0.26 -14.38
N SER A 55 7.02 -0.97 -13.93
CA SER A 55 6.89 -1.32 -12.52
C SER A 55 8.25 -1.46 -11.86
N LEU A 56 8.45 -0.78 -10.73
CA LEU A 56 9.61 -0.95 -9.86
C LEU A 56 9.20 -1.77 -8.64
N ALA A 57 9.75 -2.97 -8.48
CA ALA A 57 9.43 -3.85 -7.36
C ALA A 57 10.55 -3.87 -6.32
N ILE A 58 10.18 -3.68 -5.04
CA ILE A 58 11.09 -3.55 -3.90
C ILE A 58 10.55 -4.40 -2.76
N PRO A 59 11.34 -5.32 -2.18
CA PRO A 59 10.95 -5.98 -0.94
C PRO A 59 10.74 -4.95 0.17
N ILE A 60 9.63 -5.08 0.93
CA ILE A 60 9.31 -4.09 1.97
C ILE A 60 10.40 -3.94 3.03
N GLN A 61 11.19 -5.00 3.26
CA GLN A 61 12.31 -5.00 4.21
C GLN A 61 13.42 -4.01 3.80
N ALA A 62 13.58 -3.73 2.51
CA ALA A 62 14.54 -2.73 2.04
C ALA A 62 14.09 -1.31 2.42
N LEU A 63 12.79 -1.08 2.57
CA LEU A 63 12.18 0.19 2.96
C LEU A 63 12.01 0.31 4.47
N CYS A 64 11.69 -0.79 5.13
CA CYS A 64 11.23 -0.87 6.51
C CYS A 64 12.12 -1.81 7.34
N LYS A 65 13.40 -1.46 7.44
CA LYS A 65 14.45 -2.32 8.05
C LYS A 65 14.15 -2.78 9.48
N ASN A 66 13.39 -1.99 10.23
CA ASN A 66 13.10 -2.23 11.65
C ASN A 66 11.65 -2.69 11.90
N ASP A 67 10.84 -2.89 10.85
CA ASP A 67 9.45 -3.31 10.96
C ASP A 67 9.22 -4.60 10.18
N ASN A 68 9.07 -5.71 10.91
CA ASN A 68 8.82 -7.02 10.34
C ASN A 68 7.32 -7.34 10.19
N SER A 69 6.42 -6.41 10.51
CA SER A 69 4.97 -6.64 10.49
C SER A 69 4.46 -7.06 9.11
N LEU A 70 5.04 -6.50 8.05
CA LEU A 70 4.70 -6.77 6.65
C LEU A 70 5.75 -7.62 5.93
N TYR A 71 6.58 -8.37 6.67
CA TYR A 71 7.57 -9.25 6.05
C TYR A 71 6.96 -10.16 4.98
N GLY A 72 7.63 -10.31 3.83
CA GLY A 72 7.13 -11.07 2.68
C GLY A 72 6.23 -10.28 1.73
N THR A 73 6.11 -8.96 1.95
CA THR A 73 5.38 -8.06 1.05
C THR A 73 6.36 -7.41 0.06
N MET A 74 5.93 -7.30 -1.19
CA MET A 74 6.59 -6.46 -2.21
C MET A 74 5.88 -5.11 -2.29
N VAL A 75 6.63 -4.05 -2.38
CA VAL A 75 6.12 -2.72 -2.77
C VAL A 75 6.39 -2.55 -4.24
N VAL A 76 5.35 -2.29 -5.02
CA VAL A 76 5.43 -2.08 -6.47
C VAL A 76 4.98 -0.66 -6.77
N TYR A 77 5.84 0.10 -7.43
CA TYR A 77 5.54 1.45 -7.92
C TYR A 77 5.29 1.34 -9.42
N LEU A 78 4.07 1.64 -9.85
CA LEU A 78 3.71 1.66 -11.26
C LEU A 78 3.82 3.08 -11.80
N TYR A 79 4.67 3.24 -12.78
CA TYR A 79 4.84 4.46 -13.55
C TYR A 79 4.15 4.30 -14.90
N ILE A 80 3.37 5.32 -15.30
CA ILE A 80 2.82 5.46 -16.64
C ILE A 80 3.42 6.72 -17.23
N GLU A 81 4.06 6.60 -18.39
CA GLU A 81 4.78 7.70 -19.04
C GLU A 81 5.76 8.42 -18.09
N ASN A 82 6.52 7.61 -17.34
CA ASN A 82 7.48 8.06 -16.32
C ASN A 82 6.87 8.91 -15.18
N LYS A 83 5.57 8.75 -14.87
CA LYS A 83 4.90 9.40 -13.73
C LYS A 83 4.37 8.34 -12.78
N LEU A 84 4.71 8.44 -11.49
CA LEU A 84 4.16 7.54 -10.48
C LEU A 84 2.63 7.66 -10.48
N SER A 85 1.96 6.60 -10.86
CA SER A 85 0.50 6.55 -11.00
C SER A 85 -0.17 5.67 -9.96
N GLN A 86 0.53 4.60 -9.49
CA GLN A 86 0.00 3.70 -8.47
C GLN A 86 1.14 3.16 -7.58
N VAL A 87 0.83 2.93 -6.32
CA VAL A 87 1.67 2.18 -5.38
C VAL A 87 0.89 0.95 -4.93
N GLN A 88 1.51 -0.24 -5.03
CA GLN A 88 0.90 -1.49 -4.58
C GLN A 88 1.74 -2.11 -3.47
N LEU A 89 1.06 -2.69 -2.49
CA LEU A 89 1.63 -3.67 -1.56
C LEU A 89 1.10 -5.03 -2.00
N TYR A 90 1.98 -5.91 -2.45
CA TYR A 90 1.63 -7.23 -2.94
C TYR A 90 2.21 -8.33 -2.04
N ARG A 91 1.36 -9.22 -1.56
CA ARG A 91 1.71 -10.29 -0.63
C ARG A 91 1.13 -11.62 -1.11
N PRO A 92 1.91 -12.46 -1.85
CA PRO A 92 1.47 -13.76 -2.33
C PRO A 92 1.63 -14.84 -1.26
N ASN A 93 0.82 -15.90 -1.37
CA ASN A 93 0.97 -17.19 -0.68
C ASN A 93 1.03 -17.10 0.85
N MET A 94 0.30 -16.14 1.45
CA MET A 94 0.27 -15.92 2.90
C MET A 94 -1.17 -15.94 3.42
N ASP A 95 -1.43 -16.79 4.41
CA ASP A 95 -2.77 -16.93 5.05
C ASP A 95 -2.90 -16.12 6.35
N ASP A 96 -1.88 -15.33 6.70
CA ASP A 96 -1.84 -14.57 7.96
C ASP A 96 -2.63 -13.26 7.94
N MET A 97 -3.16 -12.84 6.78
CA MET A 97 -4.00 -11.64 6.58
C MET A 97 -3.36 -10.33 7.07
N LYS A 98 -2.04 -10.22 6.99
CA LYS A 98 -1.32 -9.04 7.50
C LYS A 98 -1.63 -7.76 6.74
N LEU A 99 -1.85 -7.83 5.40
CA LEU A 99 -2.24 -6.64 4.65
C LEU A 99 -3.66 -6.21 4.98
N MET A 100 -4.61 -7.14 5.21
CA MET A 100 -5.95 -6.79 5.70
C MET A 100 -5.88 -6.07 7.05
N ASP A 101 -5.14 -6.64 8.01
CA ASP A 101 -5.02 -6.04 9.34
C ASP A 101 -4.33 -4.67 9.29
N PHE A 102 -3.30 -4.54 8.46
CA PHE A 102 -2.65 -3.27 8.20
C PHE A 102 -3.60 -2.24 7.58
N ALA A 103 -4.35 -2.62 6.52
CA ALA A 103 -5.28 -1.74 5.84
C ALA A 103 -6.39 -1.27 6.77
N MET A 104 -7.01 -2.20 7.52
CA MET A 104 -8.06 -1.87 8.49
C MET A 104 -7.55 -0.97 9.62
N LYS A 105 -6.30 -1.15 10.07
CA LYS A 105 -5.70 -0.29 11.10
C LYS A 105 -5.38 1.10 10.57
N LYS A 106 -4.90 1.21 9.33
CA LYS A 106 -4.41 2.46 8.74
C LYS A 106 -5.53 3.29 8.12
N TYR A 107 -6.46 2.66 7.41
CA TYR A 107 -7.45 3.34 6.58
C TYR A 107 -8.88 3.26 7.14
N GLY A 108 -9.11 2.37 8.10
CA GLY A 108 -10.42 2.19 8.73
C GLY A 108 -10.95 0.77 8.56
N LYS A 109 -11.76 0.35 9.52
CA LYS A 109 -12.35 -0.99 9.51
C LYS A 109 -13.46 -1.09 8.45
N PHE A 110 -13.59 -2.26 7.83
CA PHE A 110 -14.73 -2.66 7.03
C PHE A 110 -15.33 -3.96 7.56
N ASN A 111 -16.60 -4.20 7.25
CA ASN A 111 -17.32 -5.37 7.73
C ASN A 111 -17.07 -6.57 6.83
N LEU A 112 -16.69 -7.67 7.44
CA LEU A 112 -16.72 -8.98 6.79
C LEU A 112 -18.12 -9.58 6.91
N PRO A 113 -18.54 -10.50 6.00
CA PRO A 113 -19.76 -11.25 6.16
C PRO A 113 -19.81 -11.95 7.53
N GLU A 114 -20.99 -11.97 8.14
CA GLU A 114 -21.17 -12.57 9.47
C GLU A 114 -20.72 -14.03 9.49
N GLY A 115 -19.96 -14.39 10.53
CA GLY A 115 -19.42 -15.74 10.70
C GLY A 115 -18.29 -16.12 9.74
N MET A 116 -17.86 -15.24 8.84
CA MET A 116 -16.79 -15.54 7.89
C MET A 116 -15.42 -15.28 8.51
N PRO A 117 -14.54 -16.29 8.63
CA PRO A 117 -13.15 -16.06 9.02
C PRO A 117 -12.41 -15.21 7.98
N LYS A 118 -11.54 -14.29 8.44
CA LYS A 118 -10.72 -13.44 7.55
C LYS A 118 -10.00 -14.24 6.46
N GLN A 119 -9.45 -15.41 6.83
CA GLN A 119 -8.69 -16.29 5.93
C GLN A 119 -9.52 -16.84 4.76
N ARG A 120 -10.84 -16.91 4.90
CA ARG A 120 -11.74 -17.38 3.85
C ARG A 120 -12.33 -16.27 2.99
N TRP A 121 -12.25 -15.03 3.48
CA TRP A 121 -12.82 -13.91 2.74
C TRP A 121 -12.04 -13.65 1.45
N ARG A 122 -12.79 -13.46 0.36
CA ARG A 122 -12.29 -13.04 -0.95
C ARG A 122 -13.16 -11.90 -1.42
N GLY A 123 -12.52 -10.85 -1.93
CA GLY A 123 -13.22 -9.65 -2.37
C GLY A 123 -12.32 -8.43 -2.27
N SER A 124 -12.90 -7.28 -2.43
CA SER A 124 -12.22 -5.99 -2.27
C SER A 124 -12.98 -5.05 -1.36
N HIS A 125 -12.27 -4.06 -0.86
CA HIS A 125 -12.83 -2.93 -0.13
C HIS A 125 -12.04 -1.67 -0.47
N THR A 126 -12.75 -0.58 -0.75
CA THR A 126 -12.15 0.70 -1.15
C THR A 126 -12.38 1.76 -0.09
N TRP A 127 -11.35 2.55 0.19
CA TRP A 127 -11.41 3.79 0.96
C TRP A 127 -11.08 4.96 0.05
N GLU A 128 -11.72 6.10 0.29
CA GLU A 128 -11.35 7.38 -0.29
C GLU A 128 -10.80 8.28 0.82
N ILE A 129 -9.53 8.65 0.72
CA ILE A 129 -8.86 9.48 1.72
C ILE A 129 -8.18 10.65 1.01
N GLY A 130 -8.74 11.84 1.17
CA GLY A 130 -8.27 13.02 0.46
C GLY A 130 -8.35 12.84 -1.06
N ASN A 131 -7.19 12.85 -1.71
CA ASN A 131 -7.08 12.66 -3.15
C ASN A 131 -6.72 11.24 -3.55
N ASP A 132 -6.69 10.29 -2.64
CA ASP A 132 -6.27 8.93 -2.94
C ASP A 132 -7.44 7.95 -2.82
N TYR A 133 -7.51 7.01 -3.77
CA TYR A 133 -8.25 5.76 -3.65
C TYR A 133 -7.32 4.68 -3.15
N ILE A 134 -7.73 4.01 -2.09
CA ILE A 134 -7.02 2.88 -1.52
C ILE A 134 -7.94 1.67 -1.63
N GLU A 135 -7.51 0.65 -2.36
CA GLU A 135 -8.25 -0.59 -2.49
C GLU A 135 -7.46 -1.73 -1.86
N TYR A 136 -8.10 -2.46 -0.94
CA TYR A 136 -7.61 -3.74 -0.47
C TYR A 136 -8.31 -4.85 -1.22
N ILE A 137 -7.54 -5.81 -1.73
CA ILE A 137 -8.02 -6.96 -2.52
C ILE A 137 -7.49 -8.24 -1.89
N SER A 138 -8.38 -9.22 -1.70
CA SER A 138 -8.03 -10.59 -1.37
C SER A 138 -8.55 -11.51 -2.46
N THR A 139 -7.64 -12.22 -3.12
CA THR A 139 -7.99 -13.08 -4.27
C THR A 139 -7.23 -14.39 -4.25
N ASN A 140 -7.73 -15.38 -4.97
CA ASN A 140 -7.00 -16.61 -5.23
C ASN A 140 -6.06 -16.40 -6.43
N ILE A 141 -4.86 -16.95 -6.34
CA ILE A 141 -3.89 -17.04 -7.42
C ILE A 141 -3.59 -18.52 -7.68
N HIS A 142 -2.83 -18.83 -8.75
CA HIS A 142 -2.57 -20.22 -9.17
C HIS A 142 -2.08 -21.10 -8.01
N ASP A 143 -1.12 -20.61 -7.22
CA ASP A 143 -0.47 -21.36 -6.15
C ASP A 143 -0.93 -20.92 -4.74
N GLY A 144 -2.17 -20.48 -4.59
CA GLY A 144 -2.69 -20.10 -3.29
C GLY A 144 -3.51 -18.81 -3.29
N ARG A 145 -3.09 -17.86 -2.49
CA ARG A 145 -3.79 -16.61 -2.23
C ARG A 145 -2.87 -15.40 -2.34
N ALA A 146 -3.39 -14.29 -2.80
CA ALA A 146 -2.72 -13.00 -2.70
C ALA A 146 -3.56 -11.99 -1.93
N GLU A 147 -2.88 -11.13 -1.17
CA GLU A 147 -3.40 -9.89 -0.66
C GLU A 147 -2.73 -8.73 -1.40
N VAL A 148 -3.51 -7.75 -1.78
CA VAL A 148 -3.03 -6.54 -2.47
C VAL A 148 -3.62 -5.31 -1.78
N ILE A 149 -2.82 -4.26 -1.61
CA ILE A 149 -3.31 -2.92 -1.36
C ILE A 149 -2.85 -2.06 -2.53
N GLU A 150 -3.78 -1.44 -3.22
CA GLU A 150 -3.52 -0.49 -4.30
C GLU A 150 -3.83 0.92 -3.82
N ILE A 151 -2.92 1.84 -4.08
CA ILE A 151 -3.07 3.26 -3.76
C ILE A 151 -2.90 4.03 -5.05
N THR A 152 -3.96 4.72 -5.47
CA THR A 152 -3.99 5.51 -6.72
C THR A 152 -4.49 6.91 -6.41
N ASN A 153 -3.76 7.92 -6.87
CA ASN A 153 -4.24 9.30 -6.73
C ASN A 153 -5.29 9.63 -7.80
N LYS A 154 -6.32 10.37 -7.43
CA LYS A 154 -7.45 10.75 -8.32
C LYS A 154 -7.01 11.42 -9.61
N LEU A 155 -5.87 12.14 -9.60
CA LEU A 155 -5.32 12.78 -10.80
C LEU A 155 -4.84 11.77 -11.87
N TYR A 156 -4.55 10.53 -11.48
CA TYR A 156 -4.00 9.49 -12.37
C TYR A 156 -4.98 8.38 -12.71
N ILE A 157 -6.24 8.45 -12.25
CA ILE A 157 -7.24 7.41 -12.50
C ILE A 157 -7.49 7.21 -14.00
N ASN A 158 -7.62 8.28 -14.76
CA ASN A 158 -7.85 8.18 -16.21
C ASN A 158 -6.66 7.50 -16.90
N ALA A 159 -5.43 7.90 -16.55
CA ALA A 159 -4.22 7.27 -17.10
C ALA A 159 -4.16 5.77 -16.73
N MET A 160 -4.52 5.41 -15.49
CA MET A 160 -4.61 4.02 -15.04
C MET A 160 -5.69 3.25 -15.81
N THR A 161 -6.86 3.84 -16.02
CA THR A 161 -7.95 3.21 -16.76
C THR A 161 -7.57 2.93 -18.21
N GLU A 162 -6.96 3.91 -18.90
CA GLU A 162 -6.48 3.75 -20.26
C GLU A 162 -5.37 2.70 -20.37
N TYR A 163 -4.41 2.72 -19.43
CA TYR A 163 -3.35 1.74 -19.37
C TYR A 163 -3.91 0.33 -19.15
N ASN A 164 -4.80 0.13 -18.18
CA ASN A 164 -5.43 -1.15 -17.89
C ASN A 164 -6.28 -1.66 -19.06
N ALA A 165 -6.95 -0.79 -19.79
CA ALA A 165 -7.68 -1.15 -21.00
C ALA A 165 -6.74 -1.72 -22.08
N LYS A 166 -5.62 -1.06 -22.37
CA LYS A 166 -4.61 -1.54 -23.33
C LYS A 166 -4.02 -2.90 -22.93
N VAL A 167 -3.71 -3.08 -21.64
CA VAL A 167 -3.22 -4.35 -21.12
C VAL A 167 -4.28 -5.44 -21.24
N GLY A 168 -5.53 -5.13 -20.89
CA GLY A 168 -6.66 -6.07 -20.98
C GLY A 168 -6.93 -6.52 -22.41
N GLU A 169 -7.01 -5.60 -23.38
CA GLU A 169 -7.17 -5.91 -24.80
C GLU A 169 -6.04 -6.82 -25.32
N TRP A 170 -4.81 -6.55 -24.92
CA TRP A 170 -3.67 -7.40 -25.30
C TRP A 170 -3.79 -8.81 -24.71
N LEU A 171 -4.11 -8.94 -23.42
CA LEU A 171 -4.29 -10.24 -22.77
C LEU A 171 -5.41 -11.07 -23.44
N ASP A 172 -6.50 -10.42 -23.84
CA ASP A 172 -7.62 -11.08 -24.52
C ASP A 172 -7.22 -11.53 -25.94
N SER A 173 -6.33 -10.81 -26.60
CA SER A 173 -5.79 -11.19 -27.93
C SER A 173 -4.86 -12.39 -27.91
N GLN A 174 -4.35 -12.80 -26.72
CA GLN A 174 -3.44 -13.95 -26.55
C GLN A 174 -4.19 -15.28 -26.26
N LYS A 175 -5.51 -15.26 -26.06
CA LYS A 175 -6.34 -16.44 -25.83
C LYS A 175 -6.77 -17.10 -27.13
#